data_b9da9f91a60eee852ed55987faf35f47
#
_entry.id   b9da9f91a60eee852ed55987faf35f47
#
_cell.length_a   1.000
_cell.length_b   1.000
_cell.length_c   1.000
_cell.angle_alpha   90.00
_cell.angle_beta   90.00
_cell.angle_gamma   90.00
#
_symmetry.space_group_name_H-M   'P 1'
#
loop_
_entity.id
_entity.type
_entity.pdbx_description
1 polymer ?
#
loop_
_entity_poly.entity_id
_entity_poly.type
_entity_poly.pdbx_seq_one_letter_code
_entity_poly.pdbx_strand_id
1 'polypeptide(L)'
;SDFGDFLRSAGNTAPEDEPDLNKIHFNMDIFRAFAKGYIESAKSFLTPLEIEMLPYAVMLFPYMQAVRFLADYINGDTYYQIKYAEHNYVRTLAQYKLYQEARRAVPEMKEYISLLL
;
A
#
# COMPACT_ATOMS: atom_id res chain seq x y z
N SER A 1 -3.29 4.03 9.17
CA SER A 1 -3.57 5.42 8.83
C SER A 1 -4.29 5.54 7.49
N ASP A 2 -5.05 6.59 7.34
CA ASP A 2 -5.77 6.85 6.08
C ASP A 2 -4.81 7.04 4.90
N PHE A 3 -3.65 7.59 5.16
CA PHE A 3 -2.63 7.83 4.13
C PHE A 3 -2.16 6.51 3.50
N GLY A 4 -1.74 5.57 4.34
CA GLY A 4 -1.25 4.28 3.87
C GLY A 4 -2.34 3.44 3.22
N ASP A 5 -3.54 3.43 3.80
CA ASP A 5 -4.65 2.66 3.28
C ASP A 5 -5.12 3.19 1.91
N PHE A 6 -5.20 4.50 1.75
CA PHE A 6 -5.55 5.09 0.46
C PHE A 6 -4.55 4.69 -0.62
N LEU A 7 -3.26 4.79 -0.32
CA LEU A 7 -2.22 4.50 -1.32
C LEU A 7 -2.07 3.02 -1.62
N ARG A 8 -2.51 2.13 -0.72
CA ARG A 8 -2.57 0.70 -1.01
C ARG A 8 -3.46 0.42 -2.24
N SER A 9 -4.54 1.15 -2.37
CA SER A 9 -5.45 0.98 -3.52
C SER A 9 -5.06 1.91 -4.68
N ALA A 10 -4.99 3.21 -4.43
CA ALA A 10 -4.78 4.20 -5.48
C ALA A 10 -3.37 4.16 -6.07
N GLY A 11 -2.38 3.78 -5.26
CA GLY A 11 -0.99 3.66 -5.71
C GLY A 11 -0.65 2.34 -6.37
N ASN A 12 -1.58 1.39 -6.43
CA ASN A 12 -1.39 0.12 -7.12
C ASN A 12 -1.79 0.29 -8.59
N THR A 13 -0.90 -0.09 -9.51
CA THR A 13 -1.21 -0.02 -10.95
C THR A 13 -2.17 -1.11 -11.42
N ALA A 14 -2.44 -2.10 -10.56
CA ALA A 14 -3.30 -3.24 -10.86
C ALA A 14 -4.36 -3.40 -9.77
N PRO A 15 -5.40 -4.23 -10.00
CA PRO A 15 -6.37 -4.54 -8.95
C PRO A 15 -5.74 -5.34 -7.80
N GLU A 16 -6.42 -5.35 -6.66
CA GLU A 16 -5.99 -6.04 -5.45
C GLU A 16 -5.74 -7.54 -5.66
N ASP A 17 -6.44 -8.15 -6.61
CA ASP A 17 -6.39 -9.58 -6.90
C ASP A 17 -5.74 -9.90 -8.24
N GLU A 18 -4.86 -9.05 -8.74
CA GLU A 18 -4.17 -9.27 -10.01
C GLU A 18 -3.34 -10.55 -9.96
N PRO A 19 -3.63 -11.56 -10.80
CA PRO A 19 -2.84 -12.79 -10.79
C PRO A 19 -1.48 -12.66 -11.49
N ASP A 20 -1.32 -11.69 -12.39
CA ASP A 20 -0.04 -11.45 -13.07
C ASP A 20 0.78 -10.45 -12.27
N LEU A 21 1.76 -10.96 -11.51
CA LEU A 21 2.58 -10.13 -10.64
C LEU A 21 3.39 -9.08 -11.40
N ASN A 22 3.68 -9.31 -12.68
CA ASN A 22 4.42 -8.34 -13.49
C ASN A 22 3.62 -7.07 -13.81
N LYS A 23 2.32 -7.09 -13.60
CA LYS A 23 1.46 -5.92 -13.79
C LYS A 23 1.34 -5.07 -12.54
N ILE A 24 1.87 -5.53 -11.42
CA ILE A 24 1.73 -4.86 -10.14
C ILE A 24 2.96 -3.98 -9.90
N HIS A 25 2.74 -2.67 -9.91
CA HIS A 25 3.77 -1.66 -9.63
C HIS A 25 3.22 -0.61 -8.70
N PHE A 26 4.11 0.08 -7.98
CA PHE A 26 3.73 1.22 -7.17
C PHE A 26 3.81 2.49 -8.01
N ASN A 27 2.72 3.24 -8.06
CA ASN A 27 2.62 4.45 -8.86
C ASN A 27 3.12 5.68 -8.10
N MET A 28 4.36 6.08 -8.36
CA MET A 28 4.96 7.23 -7.68
C MET A 28 4.30 8.56 -8.05
N ASP A 29 3.71 8.70 -9.23
CA ASP A 29 3.02 9.93 -9.60
C ASP A 29 1.77 10.15 -8.72
N ILE A 30 1.03 9.08 -8.46
CA ILE A 30 -0.11 9.12 -7.54
C ILE A 30 0.38 9.44 -6.12
N PHE A 31 1.48 8.82 -5.69
CA PHE A 31 2.06 9.12 -4.39
C PHE A 31 2.40 10.59 -4.26
N ARG A 32 3.12 11.16 -5.24
CA ARG A 32 3.52 12.56 -5.19
C ARG A 32 2.33 13.49 -5.09
N ALA A 33 1.32 13.28 -5.92
CA ALA A 33 0.12 14.13 -5.92
C ALA A 33 -0.61 14.05 -4.58
N PHE A 34 -0.83 12.84 -4.08
CA PHE A 34 -1.55 12.65 -2.82
C PHE A 34 -0.77 13.17 -1.63
N ALA A 35 0.53 12.87 -1.55
CA ALA A 35 1.38 13.30 -0.44
C ALA A 35 1.45 14.83 -0.35
N LYS A 36 1.55 15.51 -1.49
CA LYS A 36 1.56 16.97 -1.51
C LYS A 36 0.30 17.54 -0.87
N GLY A 37 -0.87 17.10 -1.33
CA GLY A 37 -2.13 17.60 -0.78
C GLY A 37 -2.34 17.22 0.68
N TYR A 38 -1.99 15.99 1.03
CA TYR A 38 -2.13 15.49 2.40
C TYR A 38 -1.27 16.29 3.39
N ILE A 39 0.00 16.49 3.06
CA ILE A 39 0.93 17.21 3.94
C ILE A 39 0.55 18.69 4.04
N GLU A 40 0.17 19.33 2.94
CA GLU A 40 -0.28 20.73 2.96
C GLU A 40 -1.50 20.91 3.88
N SER A 41 -2.41 19.94 3.90
CA SER A 41 -3.61 20.01 4.74
C SER A 41 -3.35 19.63 6.19
N ALA A 42 -2.42 18.73 6.45
CA ALA A 42 -2.28 18.08 7.75
C ALA A 42 -1.01 18.48 8.53
N LYS A 43 -0.05 19.17 7.92
CA LYS A 43 1.25 19.44 8.57
C LYS A 43 1.13 20.28 9.84
N SER A 44 0.04 21.02 10.02
CA SER A 44 -0.17 21.82 11.23
C SER A 44 -0.47 20.96 12.47
N PHE A 45 -0.92 19.71 12.30
CA PHE A 45 -1.19 18.80 13.40
C PHE A 45 -0.45 17.47 13.33
N LEU A 46 0.35 17.25 12.30
CA LEU A 46 1.25 16.10 12.25
C LEU A 46 2.58 16.46 12.89
N THR A 47 3.10 15.58 13.72
CA THR A 47 4.45 15.74 14.25
C THR A 47 5.47 15.47 13.15
N PRO A 48 6.71 15.99 13.27
CA PRO A 48 7.78 15.65 12.34
C PRO A 48 7.98 14.13 12.19
N LEU A 49 7.88 13.39 13.29
CA LEU A 49 8.01 11.92 13.26
C LEU A 49 6.88 11.29 12.45
N GLU A 50 5.65 11.74 12.63
CA GLU A 50 4.51 11.22 11.87
C GLU A 50 4.70 11.43 10.37
N ILE A 51 5.18 12.61 9.97
CA ILE A 51 5.47 12.91 8.56
C ILE A 51 6.58 12.00 8.04
N GLU A 52 7.65 11.83 8.80
CA GLU A 52 8.77 10.97 8.44
C GLU A 52 8.34 9.51 8.25
N MET A 53 7.34 9.07 9.00
CA MET A 53 6.86 7.69 8.94
C MET A 53 5.84 7.41 7.83
N LEU A 54 5.36 8.42 7.11
CA LEU A 54 4.37 8.23 6.05
C LEU A 54 4.79 7.20 4.98
N PRO A 55 6.03 7.20 4.46
CA PRO A 55 6.44 6.19 3.49
C PRO A 55 6.35 4.76 4.02
N TYR A 56 6.64 4.57 5.30
CA TYR A 56 6.55 3.25 5.91
C TYR A 56 5.11 2.77 6.03
N ALA A 57 4.16 3.67 6.26
CA ALA A 57 2.75 3.33 6.25
C ALA A 57 2.33 2.82 4.86
N VAL A 58 2.77 3.48 3.80
CA VAL A 58 2.50 3.06 2.42
C VAL A 58 3.02 1.65 2.16
N MET A 59 4.20 1.34 2.67
CA MET A 59 4.83 0.03 2.52
C MET A 59 4.10 -1.04 3.36
N LEU A 60 3.76 -0.72 4.61
CA LEU A 60 3.24 -1.70 5.55
C LEU A 60 1.79 -2.12 5.30
N PHE A 61 0.94 -1.25 4.76
CA PHE A 61 -0.46 -1.58 4.55
C PHE A 61 -0.68 -2.75 3.59
N PRO A 62 0.00 -2.82 2.43
CA PRO A 62 -0.10 -4.01 1.59
C PRO A 62 0.40 -5.28 2.28
N TYR A 63 1.47 -5.16 3.07
CA TYR A 63 1.98 -6.30 3.83
C TYR A 63 0.93 -6.83 4.82
N MET A 64 0.33 -5.94 5.59
CA MET A 64 -0.71 -6.31 6.56
C MET A 64 -1.90 -6.97 5.85
N GLN A 65 -2.31 -6.44 4.70
CA GLN A 65 -3.41 -6.99 3.96
C GLN A 65 -3.07 -8.37 3.37
N ALA A 66 -1.85 -8.57 2.91
CA ALA A 66 -1.38 -9.88 2.46
C ALA A 66 -1.48 -10.92 3.59
N VAL A 67 -1.07 -10.55 4.80
CA VAL A 67 -1.18 -11.44 5.97
C VAL A 67 -2.63 -11.78 6.26
N ARG A 68 -3.53 -10.82 6.17
CA ARG A 68 -4.97 -11.05 6.41
C ARG A 68 -5.57 -12.00 5.37
N PHE A 69 -5.24 -11.82 4.11
CA PHE A 69 -5.72 -12.72 3.05
C PHE A 69 -5.17 -14.13 3.23
N LEU A 70 -3.89 -14.25 3.59
CA LEU A 70 -3.28 -15.55 3.83
C LEU A 70 -3.91 -16.26 5.03
N ALA A 71 -4.12 -15.54 6.11
CA ALA A 71 -4.77 -16.09 7.31
C ALA A 71 -6.17 -16.59 6.97
N ASP A 72 -6.94 -15.83 6.19
CA ASP A 72 -8.28 -16.26 5.79
C ASP A 72 -8.24 -17.50 4.90
N TYR A 73 -7.30 -17.53 3.96
CA TYR A 73 -7.11 -18.70 3.09
C TYR A 73 -6.82 -19.96 3.92
N ILE A 74 -5.92 -19.87 4.88
CA ILE A 74 -5.55 -20.98 5.76
C ILE A 74 -6.76 -21.42 6.61
N ASN A 75 -7.59 -20.47 7.03
CA ASN A 75 -8.77 -20.72 7.88
C ASN A 75 -10.02 -21.12 7.09
N GLY A 76 -9.90 -21.37 5.79
CA GLY A 76 -11.00 -21.88 4.97
C GLY A 76 -11.87 -20.81 4.32
N ASP A 77 -11.33 -19.60 4.10
CA ASP A 77 -12.00 -18.53 3.37
C ASP A 77 -13.32 -18.10 4.04
N THR A 78 -13.28 -17.91 5.36
CA THR A 78 -14.49 -17.63 6.15
C THR A 78 -14.79 -16.15 6.35
N TYR A 79 -13.81 -15.27 6.11
CA TYR A 79 -13.95 -13.84 6.38
C TYR A 79 -14.23 -13.03 5.12
N TYR A 80 -13.39 -13.14 4.09
CA TYR A 80 -13.56 -12.41 2.85
C TYR A 80 -14.39 -13.19 1.86
N GLN A 81 -15.22 -12.49 1.09
CA GLN A 81 -15.96 -13.12 0.01
C GLN A 81 -15.02 -13.48 -1.13
N ILE A 82 -15.07 -14.73 -1.59
CA ILE A 82 -14.24 -15.21 -2.68
C ILE A 82 -15.11 -15.57 -3.89
N LYS A 83 -14.52 -15.48 -5.09
CA LYS A 83 -15.17 -15.83 -6.35
C LYS A 83 -14.71 -17.18 -6.90
N TYR A 84 -13.59 -17.69 -6.37
CA TYR A 84 -13.02 -18.99 -6.75
C TYR A 84 -12.11 -19.48 -5.62
N ALA A 85 -11.78 -20.77 -5.63
CA ALA A 85 -11.12 -21.43 -4.49
C ALA A 85 -9.80 -20.78 -4.07
N GLU A 86 -8.99 -20.32 -5.02
CA GLU A 86 -7.66 -19.77 -4.73
C GLU A 86 -7.65 -18.24 -4.64
N HIS A 87 -8.82 -17.60 -4.58
CA HIS A 87 -8.91 -16.13 -4.66
C HIS A 87 -8.11 -15.44 -3.58
N ASN A 88 -8.23 -15.87 -2.32
CA ASN A 88 -7.46 -15.27 -1.23
C ASN A 88 -5.96 -15.53 -1.35
N TYR A 89 -5.55 -16.65 -1.93
CA TYR A 89 -4.14 -16.90 -2.18
C TYR A 89 -3.60 -15.97 -3.26
N VAL A 90 -4.34 -15.77 -4.33
CA VAL A 90 -3.98 -14.79 -5.38
C VAL A 90 -3.87 -13.39 -4.80
N ARG A 91 -4.83 -12.99 -3.97
CA ARG A 91 -4.81 -11.70 -3.28
C ARG A 91 -3.56 -11.55 -2.40
N THR A 92 -3.19 -12.62 -1.70
CA THR A 92 -1.99 -12.63 -0.85
C THR A 92 -0.74 -12.31 -1.67
N LEU A 93 -0.56 -13.01 -2.78
CA LEU A 93 0.61 -12.81 -3.64
C LEU A 93 0.62 -11.42 -4.26
N ALA A 94 -0.54 -10.93 -4.69
CA ALA A 94 -0.66 -9.61 -5.29
C ALA A 94 -0.31 -8.50 -4.30
N GLN A 95 -0.83 -8.58 -3.07
CA GLN A 95 -0.54 -7.59 -2.04
C GLN A 95 0.91 -7.67 -1.57
N TYR A 96 1.49 -8.86 -1.49
CA TYR A 96 2.89 -8.99 -1.14
C TYR A 96 3.79 -8.38 -2.23
N LYS A 97 3.45 -8.56 -3.49
CA LYS A 97 4.17 -7.92 -4.60
C LYS A 97 4.08 -6.41 -4.50
N LEU A 98 2.90 -5.87 -4.21
CA LEU A 98 2.73 -4.42 -4.01
C LEU A 98 3.60 -3.93 -2.85
N TYR A 99 3.66 -4.68 -1.74
CA TYR A 99 4.55 -4.36 -0.64
C TYR A 99 6.01 -4.27 -1.10
N GLN A 100 6.48 -5.23 -1.88
CA GLN A 100 7.86 -5.23 -2.38
C GLN A 100 8.14 -4.02 -3.26
N GLU A 101 7.20 -3.65 -4.13
CA GLU A 101 7.34 -2.49 -5.02
C GLU A 101 7.32 -1.18 -4.22
N ALA A 102 6.42 -1.05 -3.25
CA ALA A 102 6.38 0.12 -2.37
C ALA A 102 7.66 0.23 -1.54
N ARG A 103 8.17 -0.89 -1.04
CA ARG A 103 9.43 -0.91 -0.27
C ARG A 103 10.60 -0.36 -1.07
N ARG A 104 10.69 -0.73 -2.35
CA ARG A 104 11.74 -0.21 -3.24
C ARG A 104 11.62 1.30 -3.43
N ALA A 105 10.40 1.83 -3.38
CA ALA A 105 10.13 3.24 -3.58
C ALA A 105 10.30 4.08 -2.31
N VAL A 106 10.50 3.48 -1.14
CA VAL A 106 10.61 4.22 0.12
C VAL A 106 11.68 5.34 0.07
N PRO A 107 12.90 5.09 -0.43
CA PRO A 107 13.90 6.19 -0.49
C PRO A 107 13.41 7.37 -1.33
N GLU A 108 12.77 7.10 -2.48
CA GLU A 108 12.23 8.15 -3.34
C GLU A 108 11.06 8.88 -2.68
N MET A 109 10.19 8.15 -1.97
CA MET A 109 9.11 8.75 -1.19
C MET A 109 9.65 9.68 -0.12
N LYS A 110 10.67 9.26 0.61
CA LYS A 110 11.30 10.07 1.67
C LYS A 110 11.92 11.33 1.11
N GLU A 111 12.61 11.22 -0.03
CA GLU A 111 13.21 12.38 -0.68
C GLU A 111 12.14 13.39 -1.10
N TYR A 112 11.06 12.91 -1.71
CA TYR A 112 9.97 13.79 -2.13
C TYR A 112 9.33 14.51 -0.94
N ILE A 113 9.04 13.80 0.14
CA ILE A 113 8.46 14.41 1.33
C ILE A 113 9.38 15.48 1.90
N SER A 114 10.70 15.24 1.92
CA SER A 114 11.64 16.23 2.42
C SER A 114 11.61 17.53 1.61
N LEU A 115 11.31 17.46 0.32
CA LEU A 115 11.19 18.63 -0.53
C LEU A 115 9.92 19.44 -0.25
N LEU A 116 8.92 18.83 0.36
CA LEU A 116 7.66 19.50 0.71
C LEU A 116 7.76 20.28 2.03
N LEU A 117 8.78 20.02 2.82
CA LEU A 117 8.99 20.65 4.12
C LEU A 117 10.01 21.77 3.98
#